data_f98427b00d3ef91af6187cab6abac6b7
#
_entry.id   f98427b00d3ef91af6187cab6abac6b7
#
_cell.length_a   1.000
_cell.length_b   1.000
_cell.length_c   1.000
_cell.angle_alpha   90.00
_cell.angle_beta   90.00
_cell.angle_gamma   90.00
#
_symmetry.space_group_name_H-M   'P 1'
#
loop_
_entity.id
_entity.type
_entity.pdbx_description
1 polymer ?
#
loop_
_entity_poly.entity_id
_entity_poly.type
_entity_poly.pdbx_seq_one_letter_code
_entity_poly.pdbx_strand_id
1 'polypeptide(L)'
;MKYWCDNSPVWSHYGNASSVLFPAWERAFAAVVGHYLPVVQDQDLKARMVQFINEELAHASGHEAFNKRQGLEDLEAAEFKRARLVLRKPGLPYWLGSMVSIEHLAACMSRSVIDRWGGCEGRDYKLFLWHAKEELGHKALAIDLWRYLGHSDADLRKISRNNQAYVMGGMIKHTLKETAKDGQLRNWRTWRDLMSWSYFVTTKVLVPMLTIYLPGFHPNKVDDTKYLGVTA
;
A
#
# COMPACT_ATOMS: atom_id res chain seq x y z
N MET A 1 -8.92 -11.17 -22.10
CA MET A 1 -8.04 -12.07 -21.31
C MET A 1 -8.72 -12.34 -19.99
N LYS A 2 -8.65 -13.56 -19.44
CA LYS A 2 -9.29 -13.88 -18.15
C LYS A 2 -8.63 -13.17 -16.97
N TYR A 3 -7.32 -12.92 -17.07
CA TYR A 3 -6.51 -12.30 -16.03
C TYR A 3 -5.82 -11.07 -16.60
N TRP A 4 -5.95 -9.94 -15.92
CA TRP A 4 -5.48 -8.64 -16.43
C TRP A 4 -3.96 -8.48 -16.37
N CYS A 5 -3.30 -9.12 -15.40
CA CYS A 5 -1.86 -9.02 -15.21
C CYS A 5 -1.15 -10.24 -15.83
N ASP A 6 -0.41 -10.04 -16.91
CA ASP A 6 0.40 -11.05 -17.63
C ASP A 6 -0.37 -12.34 -17.99
N ASN A 7 -1.67 -12.27 -18.02
CA ASN A 7 -2.57 -13.44 -18.10
C ASN A 7 -2.28 -14.49 -17.00
N SER A 8 -1.76 -14.04 -15.86
CA SER A 8 -1.40 -14.86 -14.69
C SER A 8 -2.49 -14.73 -13.61
N PRO A 9 -3.06 -15.85 -13.13
CA PRO A 9 -3.99 -15.81 -12.00
C PRO A 9 -3.33 -15.26 -10.73
N VAL A 10 -2.08 -15.65 -10.46
CA VAL A 10 -1.36 -15.26 -9.25
C VAL A 10 -1.14 -13.75 -9.20
N TRP A 11 -0.60 -13.16 -10.27
CA TRP A 11 -0.31 -11.73 -10.32
C TRP A 11 -1.58 -10.89 -10.38
N SER A 12 -2.62 -11.36 -11.07
CA SER A 12 -3.90 -10.67 -11.11
C SER A 12 -4.60 -10.68 -9.75
N HIS A 13 -4.62 -11.82 -9.05
CA HIS A 13 -5.21 -11.89 -7.72
C HIS A 13 -4.40 -11.12 -6.67
N TYR A 14 -3.07 -11.04 -6.82
CA TYR A 14 -2.24 -10.18 -5.96
C TYR A 14 -2.56 -8.70 -6.16
N GLY A 15 -2.65 -8.24 -7.40
CA GLY A 15 -3.07 -6.88 -7.71
C GLY A 15 -4.49 -6.57 -7.24
N ASN A 16 -5.43 -7.51 -7.42
CA ASN A 16 -6.80 -7.40 -6.94
C ASN A 16 -6.84 -7.30 -5.39
N ALA A 17 -6.04 -8.11 -4.69
CA ALA A 17 -5.95 -8.08 -3.24
C ALA A 17 -5.44 -6.72 -2.71
N SER A 18 -4.48 -6.11 -3.41
CA SER A 18 -3.98 -4.77 -3.08
C SER A 18 -5.07 -3.73 -3.34
N SER A 19 -5.65 -3.75 -4.55
CA SER A 19 -6.62 -2.74 -4.98
C SER A 19 -7.87 -2.68 -4.12
N VAL A 20 -8.35 -3.82 -3.63
CA VAL A 20 -9.53 -3.88 -2.73
C VAL A 20 -9.28 -3.18 -1.40
N LEU A 21 -8.03 -3.13 -0.93
CA LEU A 21 -7.68 -2.47 0.33
C LEU A 21 -7.66 -0.94 0.19
N PHE A 22 -7.15 -0.41 -0.92
CA PHE A 22 -6.83 1.00 -1.08
C PHE A 22 -8.01 1.94 -0.81
N PRO A 23 -9.20 1.81 -1.42
CA PRO A 23 -10.25 2.82 -1.27
C PRO A 23 -10.65 3.10 0.18
N ALA A 24 -10.75 2.06 0.99
CA ALA A 24 -11.17 2.20 2.38
C ALA A 24 -10.06 2.78 3.27
N TRP A 25 -8.80 2.35 3.07
CA TRP A 25 -7.68 2.74 3.93
C TRP A 25 -7.10 4.09 3.56
N GLU A 26 -7.02 4.43 2.29
CA GLU A 26 -6.58 5.75 1.82
C GLU A 26 -7.53 6.86 2.28
N ARG A 27 -8.85 6.65 2.17
CA ARG A 27 -9.83 7.59 2.74
C ARG A 27 -9.69 7.72 4.26
N ALA A 28 -9.37 6.62 4.95
CA ALA A 28 -9.14 6.66 6.40
C ALA A 28 -7.87 7.43 6.75
N PHE A 29 -6.78 7.25 5.98
CA PHE A 29 -5.52 7.96 6.20
C PHE A 29 -5.64 9.45 5.86
N ALA A 30 -6.32 9.80 4.77
CA ALA A 30 -6.67 11.19 4.47
C ALA A 30 -7.44 11.86 5.64
N ALA A 31 -8.40 11.14 6.24
CA ALA A 31 -9.14 11.65 7.40
C ALA A 31 -8.26 11.77 8.66
N VAL A 32 -7.33 10.83 8.91
CA VAL A 32 -6.38 10.90 10.03
C VAL A 32 -5.46 12.12 9.87
N VAL A 33 -4.89 12.33 8.68
CA VAL A 33 -4.04 13.50 8.39
C VAL A 33 -4.84 14.79 8.52
N GLY A 34 -6.05 14.83 7.97
CA GLY A 34 -6.95 15.99 8.05
C GLY A 34 -7.28 16.40 9.48
N HIS A 35 -7.38 15.43 10.40
CA HIS A 35 -7.60 15.71 11.82
C HIS A 35 -6.46 16.51 12.46
N TYR A 36 -5.22 16.29 12.02
CA TYR A 36 -4.04 16.99 12.58
C TYR A 36 -3.73 18.32 11.89
N LEU A 37 -4.35 18.63 10.75
CA LEU A 37 -4.11 19.91 10.03
C LEU A 37 -4.23 21.16 10.89
N PRO A 38 -5.24 21.29 11.80
CA PRO A 38 -5.38 22.50 12.63
C PRO A 38 -4.27 22.69 13.68
N VAL A 39 -3.62 21.60 14.12
CA VAL A 39 -2.63 21.63 15.19
C VAL A 39 -1.19 21.73 14.69
N VAL A 40 -0.93 21.43 13.43
CA VAL A 40 0.39 21.58 12.80
C VAL A 40 0.63 23.05 12.50
N GLN A 41 1.78 23.60 12.98
CA GLN A 41 2.18 25.00 12.74
C GLN A 41 3.23 25.11 11.63
N ASP A 42 3.99 24.06 11.37
CA ASP A 42 4.96 23.97 10.29
C ASP A 42 4.25 24.04 8.93
N GLN A 43 4.54 25.10 8.16
CA GLN A 43 3.84 25.37 6.90
C GLN A 43 4.21 24.37 5.80
N ASP A 44 5.47 23.90 5.77
CA ASP A 44 5.92 22.92 4.78
C ASP A 44 5.28 21.55 5.04
N LEU A 45 5.24 21.13 6.32
CA LEU A 45 4.54 19.92 6.72
C LEU A 45 3.04 20.03 6.40
N LYS A 46 2.42 21.17 6.69
CA LYS A 46 1.01 21.42 6.40
C LYS A 46 0.70 21.35 4.90
N ALA A 47 1.54 21.93 4.06
CA ALA A 47 1.39 21.87 2.61
C ALA A 47 1.47 20.44 2.10
N ARG A 48 2.43 19.64 2.58
CA ARG A 48 2.54 18.21 2.27
C ARG A 48 1.33 17.41 2.76
N MET A 49 0.77 17.75 3.92
CA MET A 49 -0.45 17.11 4.43
C MET A 49 -1.66 17.36 3.51
N VAL A 50 -1.82 18.58 3.01
CA VAL A 50 -2.91 18.92 2.08
C VAL A 50 -2.73 18.18 0.75
N GLN A 51 -1.52 18.14 0.22
CA GLN A 51 -1.21 17.39 -0.99
C GLN A 51 -1.55 15.90 -0.83
N PHE A 52 -1.04 15.28 0.24
CA PHE A 52 -1.31 13.89 0.59
C PHE A 52 -2.81 13.57 0.62
N ILE A 53 -3.60 14.40 1.33
CA ILE A 53 -5.05 14.18 1.42
C ILE A 53 -5.71 14.12 0.02
N ASN A 54 -5.30 15.03 -0.88
CA ASN A 54 -5.87 15.09 -2.22
C ASN A 54 -5.46 13.87 -3.07
N GLU A 55 -4.20 13.47 -2.98
CA GLU A 55 -3.65 12.34 -3.73
C GLU A 55 -4.24 11.01 -3.24
N GLU A 56 -4.37 10.80 -1.93
CA GLU A 56 -5.03 9.62 -1.35
C GLU A 56 -6.50 9.47 -1.80
N LEU A 57 -7.24 10.59 -1.86
CA LEU A 57 -8.62 10.56 -2.35
C LEU A 57 -8.70 10.25 -3.84
N ALA A 58 -7.70 10.67 -4.63
CA ALA A 58 -7.59 10.32 -6.05
C ALA A 58 -7.23 8.84 -6.25
N HIS A 59 -6.28 8.31 -5.46
CA HIS A 59 -5.94 6.88 -5.45
C HIS A 59 -7.17 6.02 -5.13
N ALA A 60 -7.88 6.35 -4.04
CA ALA A 60 -9.10 5.65 -3.65
C ALA A 60 -10.11 5.58 -4.81
N SER A 61 -10.35 6.70 -5.49
CA SER A 61 -11.29 6.79 -6.60
C SER A 61 -10.82 5.99 -7.83
N GLY A 62 -9.52 6.01 -8.13
CA GLY A 62 -8.92 5.22 -9.21
C GLY A 62 -9.10 3.72 -8.99
N HIS A 63 -8.85 3.26 -7.75
CA HIS A 63 -9.00 1.87 -7.37
C HIS A 63 -10.46 1.42 -7.24
N GLU A 64 -11.39 2.26 -6.80
CA GLU A 64 -12.83 1.98 -6.88
C GLU A 64 -13.27 1.70 -8.33
N ALA A 65 -12.81 2.52 -9.28
CA ALA A 65 -13.11 2.31 -10.69
C ALA A 65 -12.48 1.02 -11.24
N PHE A 66 -11.28 0.66 -10.80
CA PHE A 66 -10.66 -0.63 -11.15
C PHE A 66 -11.43 -1.79 -10.53
N ASN A 67 -11.73 -1.75 -9.24
CA ASN A 67 -12.44 -2.81 -8.51
C ASN A 67 -13.79 -3.11 -9.16
N LYS A 68 -14.54 -2.08 -9.54
CA LYS A 68 -15.79 -2.21 -10.28
C LYS A 68 -15.60 -2.94 -11.63
N ARG A 69 -14.55 -2.59 -12.39
CA ARG A 69 -14.27 -3.29 -13.68
C ARG A 69 -13.88 -4.75 -13.50
N GLN A 70 -13.24 -5.07 -12.37
CA GLN A 70 -12.81 -6.44 -12.06
C GLN A 70 -13.88 -7.27 -11.33
N GLY A 71 -15.06 -6.70 -11.02
CA GLY A 71 -16.13 -7.37 -10.29
C GLY A 71 -15.76 -7.63 -8.82
N LEU A 72 -15.08 -6.70 -8.17
CA LEU A 72 -14.56 -6.83 -6.80
C LEU A 72 -15.37 -5.99 -5.78
N GLU A 73 -16.52 -5.45 -6.16
CA GLU A 73 -17.31 -4.53 -5.35
C GLU A 73 -17.73 -5.12 -4.00
N ASP A 74 -18.07 -6.40 -3.96
CA ASP A 74 -18.43 -7.08 -2.71
C ASP A 74 -17.25 -7.19 -1.74
N LEU A 75 -16.04 -7.44 -2.28
CA LEU A 75 -14.83 -7.48 -1.47
C LEU A 75 -14.44 -6.09 -0.97
N GLU A 76 -14.56 -5.08 -1.81
CA GLU A 76 -14.34 -3.68 -1.45
C GLU A 76 -15.32 -3.23 -0.36
N ALA A 77 -16.62 -3.53 -0.51
CA ALA A 77 -17.63 -3.22 0.50
C ALA A 77 -17.35 -3.90 1.84
N ALA A 78 -16.84 -5.12 1.83
CA ALA A 78 -16.43 -5.83 3.03
C ALA A 78 -15.23 -5.13 3.71
N GLU A 79 -14.27 -4.60 2.94
CA GLU A 79 -13.16 -3.81 3.47
C GLU A 79 -13.61 -2.48 4.07
N PHE A 80 -14.51 -1.75 3.42
CA PHE A 80 -15.11 -0.54 4.01
C PHE A 80 -15.80 -0.82 5.33
N LYS A 81 -16.57 -1.91 5.41
CA LYS A 81 -17.21 -2.33 6.67
C LYS A 81 -16.16 -2.65 7.74
N ARG A 82 -15.09 -3.35 7.37
CA ARG A 82 -14.00 -3.69 8.29
C ARG A 82 -13.25 -2.45 8.76
N ALA A 83 -12.87 -1.56 7.86
CA ALA A 83 -12.20 -0.30 8.20
C ALA A 83 -13.03 0.51 9.21
N ARG A 84 -14.34 0.66 8.99
CA ARG A 84 -15.24 1.34 9.92
C ARG A 84 -15.28 0.70 11.32
N LEU A 85 -15.22 -0.64 11.40
CA LEU A 85 -15.23 -1.34 12.68
C LEU A 85 -13.90 -1.18 13.42
N VAL A 86 -12.81 -1.26 12.69
CA VAL A 86 -11.45 -1.18 13.23
C VAL A 86 -11.14 0.26 13.67
N LEU A 87 -11.51 1.28 12.89
CA LEU A 87 -11.31 2.69 13.20
C LEU A 87 -12.07 3.21 14.44
N ARG A 88 -13.02 2.44 14.96
CA ARG A 88 -13.78 2.84 16.15
C ARG A 88 -13.04 2.66 17.48
N LYS A 89 -11.95 1.90 17.54
CA LYS A 89 -11.41 1.44 18.82
C LYS A 89 -10.08 2.04 19.25
N PRO A 90 -8.97 2.01 18.52
CA PRO A 90 -7.78 2.71 19.00
C PRO A 90 -7.88 4.20 18.74
N GLY A 91 -7.24 5.01 19.56
CA GLY A 91 -7.19 6.46 19.37
C GLY A 91 -6.39 6.87 18.12
N LEU A 92 -6.50 8.15 17.74
CA LEU A 92 -5.83 8.74 16.59
C LEU A 92 -4.31 8.47 16.52
N PRO A 93 -3.53 8.51 17.64
CA PRO A 93 -2.11 8.17 17.60
C PRO A 93 -1.83 6.75 17.08
N TYR A 94 -2.67 5.78 17.41
CA TYR A 94 -2.53 4.42 16.88
C TYR A 94 -2.74 4.41 15.36
N TRP A 95 -3.73 5.15 14.86
CA TRP A 95 -4.03 5.21 13.42
C TRP A 95 -2.94 5.93 12.64
N LEU A 96 -2.37 6.99 13.19
CA LEU A 96 -1.20 7.65 12.59
C LEU A 96 0.02 6.70 12.55
N GLY A 97 0.30 5.97 13.62
CA GLY A 97 1.35 4.95 13.62
C GLY A 97 1.08 3.80 12.64
N SER A 98 -0.22 3.42 12.49
CA SER A 98 -0.65 2.45 11.48
C SER A 98 -0.40 2.96 10.07
N MET A 99 -0.71 4.22 9.81
CA MET A 99 -0.43 4.88 8.55
C MET A 99 1.07 4.87 8.25
N VAL A 100 1.95 5.29 9.18
CA VAL A 100 3.42 5.20 8.98
C VAL A 100 3.86 3.80 8.54
N SER A 101 3.29 2.79 9.18
CA SER A 101 3.59 1.39 8.87
C SER A 101 3.15 0.97 7.47
N ILE A 102 1.97 1.41 7.05
CA ILE A 102 1.40 1.06 5.75
C ILE A 102 2.04 1.87 4.63
N GLU A 103 2.31 3.17 4.83
CA GLU A 103 3.06 4.00 3.88
C GLU A 103 4.47 3.42 3.60
N HIS A 104 5.14 2.92 4.64
CA HIS A 104 6.42 2.26 4.44
C HIS A 104 6.28 0.96 3.63
N LEU A 105 5.25 0.17 3.90
CA LEU A 105 4.93 -1.03 3.11
C LEU A 105 4.57 -0.66 1.68
N ALA A 106 3.75 0.35 1.47
CA ALA A 106 3.35 0.86 0.16
C ALA A 106 4.57 1.30 -0.65
N ALA A 107 5.51 2.05 -0.06
CA ALA A 107 6.77 2.43 -0.71
C ALA A 107 7.63 1.21 -1.12
N CYS A 108 7.69 0.15 -0.29
CA CYS A 108 8.38 -1.09 -0.66
C CYS A 108 7.70 -1.80 -1.84
N MET A 109 6.37 -1.86 -1.82
CA MET A 109 5.58 -2.44 -2.92
C MET A 109 5.72 -1.60 -4.20
N SER A 110 5.70 -0.29 -4.09
CA SER A 110 5.77 0.66 -5.22
C SER A 110 7.06 0.51 -6.04
N ARG A 111 8.22 0.45 -5.38
CA ARG A 111 9.50 0.14 -6.06
C ARG A 111 9.41 -1.15 -6.85
N SER A 112 8.80 -2.16 -6.24
CA SER A 112 8.65 -3.48 -6.83
C SER A 112 7.67 -3.49 -8.01
N VAL A 113 6.59 -2.75 -7.90
CA VAL A 113 5.58 -2.57 -8.97
C VAL A 113 6.21 -1.86 -10.16
N ILE A 114 6.98 -0.78 -9.93
CA ILE A 114 7.64 -0.03 -10.99
C ILE A 114 8.73 -0.90 -11.67
N ASP A 115 9.55 -1.61 -10.89
CA ASP A 115 10.58 -2.52 -11.44
C ASP A 115 9.95 -3.63 -12.31
N ARG A 116 8.78 -4.13 -11.93
CA ARG A 116 8.13 -5.23 -12.64
C ARG A 116 7.28 -4.78 -13.83
N TRP A 117 6.51 -3.71 -13.67
CA TRP A 117 5.47 -3.30 -14.63
C TRP A 117 5.79 -2.01 -15.36
N GLY A 118 6.93 -1.38 -15.10
CA GLY A 118 7.28 -0.08 -15.67
C GLY A 118 7.28 -0.01 -17.20
N GLY A 119 7.50 -1.15 -17.89
CA GLY A 119 7.41 -1.28 -19.34
C GLY A 119 6.09 -1.85 -19.85
N CYS A 120 5.11 -2.13 -18.99
CA CYS A 120 3.84 -2.72 -19.38
C CYS A 120 2.85 -1.65 -19.85
N GLU A 121 2.10 -1.97 -20.90
CA GLU A 121 1.06 -1.10 -21.44
C GLU A 121 -0.33 -1.62 -21.04
N GLY A 122 -1.27 -0.70 -20.93
CA GLY A 122 -2.66 -0.98 -20.60
C GLY A 122 -3.17 -0.16 -19.41
N ARG A 123 -4.49 0.02 -19.37
CA ARG A 123 -5.16 0.89 -18.40
C ARG A 123 -4.87 0.50 -16.96
N ASP A 124 -4.91 -0.80 -16.67
CA ASP A 124 -4.78 -1.29 -15.32
C ASP A 124 -3.33 -1.19 -14.84
N TYR A 125 -2.33 -1.51 -15.68
CA TYR A 125 -0.93 -1.25 -15.36
C TYR A 125 -0.66 0.24 -15.11
N LYS A 126 -1.21 1.15 -15.94
CA LYS A 126 -1.06 2.60 -15.77
C LYS A 126 -1.59 3.09 -14.43
N LEU A 127 -2.72 2.54 -13.94
CA LEU A 127 -3.24 2.87 -12.62
C LEU A 127 -2.25 2.50 -11.52
N PHE A 128 -1.78 1.24 -11.51
CA PHE A 128 -0.84 0.80 -10.48
C PHE A 128 0.51 1.52 -10.56
N LEU A 129 0.99 1.85 -11.75
CA LEU A 129 2.24 2.60 -11.95
C LEU A 129 2.12 4.06 -11.52
N TRP A 130 0.99 4.70 -11.81
CA TRP A 130 0.69 6.06 -11.35
C TRP A 130 0.65 6.09 -9.82
N HIS A 131 -0.16 5.27 -9.20
CA HIS A 131 -0.25 5.15 -7.76
C HIS A 131 1.13 4.86 -7.12
N ALA A 132 1.86 3.87 -7.62
CA ALA A 132 3.17 3.51 -7.10
C ALA A 132 4.19 4.66 -7.14
N LYS A 133 4.14 5.55 -8.13
CA LYS A 133 5.02 6.72 -8.20
C LYS A 133 4.65 7.76 -7.16
N GLU A 134 3.37 8.03 -6.96
CA GLU A 134 2.90 8.99 -5.95
C GLU A 134 3.19 8.50 -4.54
N GLU A 135 3.02 7.20 -4.25
CA GLU A 135 3.39 6.58 -2.97
C GLU A 135 4.86 6.80 -2.58
N LEU A 136 5.77 6.82 -3.54
CA LEU A 136 7.18 7.13 -3.25
C LEU A 136 7.37 8.60 -2.83
N GLY A 137 6.49 9.50 -3.24
CA GLY A 137 6.43 10.88 -2.79
C GLY A 137 5.89 11.00 -1.35
N HIS A 138 4.94 10.17 -0.97
CA HIS A 138 4.25 10.19 0.33
C HIS A 138 5.05 9.57 1.47
N LYS A 139 5.98 8.68 1.19
CA LYS A 139 6.66 7.77 2.15
C LYS A 139 7.15 8.43 3.45
N ALA A 140 7.45 9.73 3.45
CA ALA A 140 7.99 10.45 4.60
C ALA A 140 6.95 11.23 5.40
N LEU A 141 5.81 11.60 4.81
CA LEU A 141 4.84 12.46 5.47
C LEU A 141 4.36 11.88 6.81
N ALA A 142 3.95 10.62 6.80
CA ALA A 142 3.38 9.99 7.98
C ALA A 142 4.36 9.94 9.15
N ILE A 143 5.63 9.60 8.92
CA ILE A 143 6.64 9.56 9.98
C ILE A 143 7.07 10.95 10.43
N ASP A 144 7.10 11.94 9.53
CA ASP A 144 7.38 13.32 9.87
C ASP A 144 6.29 13.87 10.80
N LEU A 145 5.02 13.63 10.48
CA LEU A 145 3.89 14.01 11.32
C LEU A 145 3.89 13.26 12.66
N TRP A 146 4.20 11.96 12.67
CA TRP A 146 4.35 11.14 13.87
C TRP A 146 5.37 11.76 14.85
N ARG A 147 6.54 12.15 14.33
CA ARG A 147 7.61 12.74 15.12
C ARG A 147 7.32 14.19 15.51
N TYR A 148 6.70 14.98 14.63
CA TYR A 148 6.26 16.33 14.93
C TYR A 148 5.32 16.37 16.16
N LEU A 149 4.45 15.38 16.28
CA LEU A 149 3.53 15.22 17.41
C LEU A 149 4.19 14.60 18.66
N GLY A 150 5.50 14.33 18.64
CA GLY A 150 6.25 13.83 19.80
C GLY A 150 6.06 12.34 20.10
N HIS A 151 5.56 11.56 19.16
CA HIS A 151 5.36 10.12 19.37
C HIS A 151 6.67 9.32 19.24
N SER A 152 6.77 8.22 20.00
CA SER A 152 8.01 7.45 20.10
C SER A 152 8.18 6.42 18.95
N ASP A 153 9.43 6.21 18.54
CA ASP A 153 9.77 5.13 17.59
C ASP A 153 9.53 3.73 18.19
N ALA A 154 9.49 3.59 19.50
CA ALA A 154 9.20 2.32 20.18
C ALA A 154 7.73 1.91 20.00
N ASP A 155 6.81 2.86 20.16
CA ASP A 155 5.39 2.64 19.90
C ASP A 155 5.13 2.38 18.42
N LEU A 156 5.80 3.11 17.54
CA LEU A 156 5.72 2.87 16.10
C LEU A 156 6.08 1.42 15.74
N ARG A 157 7.21 0.90 16.25
CA ARG A 157 7.62 -0.49 15.98
C ARG A 157 6.60 -1.52 16.49
N LYS A 158 5.99 -1.26 17.65
CA LYS A 158 4.95 -2.13 18.21
C LYS A 158 3.69 -2.15 17.33
N ILE A 159 3.25 -0.99 16.88
CA ILE A 159 2.10 -0.85 15.97
C ILE A 159 2.40 -1.53 14.63
N SER A 160 3.56 -1.25 14.05
CA SER A 160 3.96 -1.74 12.72
C SER A 160 3.96 -3.27 12.64
N ARG A 161 4.44 -3.96 13.69
CA ARG A 161 4.47 -5.42 13.70
C ARG A 161 3.10 -6.05 13.45
N ASN A 162 2.07 -5.52 14.10
CA ASN A 162 0.73 -6.05 13.96
C ASN A 162 0.11 -5.70 12.60
N ASN A 163 0.30 -4.47 12.15
CA ASN A 163 -0.30 -3.98 10.91
C ASN A 163 0.30 -4.63 9.66
N GLN A 164 1.62 -4.70 9.59
CA GLN A 164 2.30 -5.32 8.44
C GLN A 164 1.96 -6.81 8.32
N ALA A 165 1.99 -7.54 9.44
CA ALA A 165 1.61 -8.96 9.46
C ALA A 165 0.15 -9.16 9.01
N TYR A 166 -0.74 -8.27 9.46
CA TYR A 166 -2.15 -8.33 9.11
C TYR A 166 -2.41 -8.06 7.61
N VAL A 167 -1.85 -6.97 7.08
CA VAL A 167 -2.07 -6.58 5.68
C VAL A 167 -1.43 -7.60 4.74
N MET A 168 -0.15 -7.92 4.93
CA MET A 168 0.54 -8.88 4.07
C MET A 168 -0.04 -10.29 4.16
N GLY A 169 -0.38 -10.73 5.38
CA GLY A 169 -1.05 -12.03 5.57
C GLY A 169 -2.40 -12.09 4.88
N GLY A 170 -3.17 -11.01 4.92
CA GLY A 170 -4.44 -10.87 4.20
C GLY A 170 -4.29 -10.97 2.69
N MET A 171 -3.35 -10.21 2.12
CA MET A 171 -3.07 -10.21 0.68
C MET A 171 -2.57 -11.57 0.19
N ILE A 172 -1.63 -12.20 0.91
CA ILE A 172 -1.10 -13.53 0.58
C ILE A 172 -2.23 -14.57 0.61
N LYS A 173 -3.01 -14.57 1.69
CA LYS A 173 -4.15 -15.50 1.84
C LYS A 173 -5.18 -15.33 0.72
N HIS A 174 -5.53 -14.09 0.37
CA HIS A 174 -6.46 -13.80 -0.72
C HIS A 174 -5.92 -14.32 -2.06
N THR A 175 -4.68 -13.96 -2.40
CA THR A 175 -4.04 -14.40 -3.65
C THR A 175 -4.05 -15.91 -3.81
N LEU A 176 -3.63 -16.65 -2.78
CA LEU A 176 -3.59 -18.10 -2.82
C LEU A 176 -5.00 -18.72 -2.90
N LYS A 177 -5.95 -18.19 -2.13
CA LYS A 177 -7.33 -18.67 -2.11
C LYS A 177 -8.01 -18.52 -3.46
N GLU A 178 -7.92 -17.33 -4.09
CA GLU A 178 -8.59 -17.08 -5.37
C GLU A 178 -7.89 -17.85 -6.51
N THR A 179 -6.57 -17.97 -6.49
CA THR A 179 -5.84 -18.84 -7.44
C THR A 179 -6.29 -20.30 -7.34
N ALA A 180 -6.51 -20.79 -6.12
CA ALA A 180 -7.00 -22.14 -5.89
C ALA A 180 -8.45 -22.33 -6.36
N LYS A 181 -9.34 -21.39 -6.06
CA LYS A 181 -10.75 -21.41 -6.50
C LYS A 181 -10.90 -21.45 -8.02
N ASP A 182 -10.02 -20.76 -8.73
CA ASP A 182 -10.01 -20.78 -10.19
C ASP A 182 -9.60 -22.13 -10.80
N GLY A 183 -9.24 -23.11 -9.98
CA GLY A 183 -8.78 -24.44 -10.42
C GLY A 183 -7.40 -24.41 -11.07
N GLN A 184 -6.68 -23.29 -10.96
CA GLN A 184 -5.42 -23.07 -11.67
C GLN A 184 -4.22 -23.81 -11.08
N LEU A 185 -4.35 -24.40 -9.88
CA LEU A 185 -3.26 -25.16 -9.24
C LEU A 185 -2.86 -26.44 -10.00
N ARG A 186 -3.67 -26.87 -11.00
CA ARG A 186 -3.31 -27.98 -11.91
C ARG A 186 -2.40 -27.56 -13.07
N ASN A 187 -2.22 -26.24 -13.28
CA ASN A 187 -1.43 -25.71 -14.37
C ASN A 187 0.00 -25.43 -13.88
N TRP A 188 1.02 -26.02 -14.54
CA TRP A 188 2.42 -25.84 -14.20
C TRP A 188 2.89 -24.37 -14.29
N ARG A 189 2.28 -23.57 -15.19
CA ARG A 189 2.56 -22.13 -15.31
C ARG A 189 2.19 -21.38 -14.05
N THR A 190 1.08 -21.78 -13.41
CA THR A 190 0.68 -21.20 -12.12
C THR A 190 1.70 -21.46 -11.03
N TRP A 191 2.32 -22.64 -10.99
CA TRP A 191 3.38 -22.94 -10.02
C TRP A 191 4.65 -22.12 -10.28
N ARG A 192 5.03 -21.95 -11.54
CA ARG A 192 6.13 -21.05 -11.91
C ARG A 192 5.83 -19.62 -11.45
N ASP A 193 4.61 -19.13 -11.67
CA ASP A 193 4.19 -17.79 -11.29
C ASP A 193 4.11 -17.65 -9.76
N LEU A 194 3.67 -18.67 -9.02
CA LEU A 194 3.71 -18.72 -7.56
C LEU A 194 5.15 -18.63 -7.00
N MET A 195 6.09 -19.35 -7.60
CA MET A 195 7.51 -19.27 -7.20
C MET A 195 8.08 -17.87 -7.47
N SER A 196 7.83 -17.31 -8.65
CA SER A 196 8.26 -15.95 -9.00
C SER A 196 7.64 -14.92 -8.07
N TRP A 197 6.35 -15.02 -7.80
CA TRP A 197 5.63 -14.15 -6.89
C TRP A 197 6.12 -14.29 -5.44
N SER A 198 6.33 -15.50 -4.94
CA SER A 198 6.87 -15.73 -3.60
C SER A 198 8.26 -15.12 -3.44
N TYR A 199 9.14 -15.29 -4.43
CA TYR A 199 10.45 -14.66 -4.46
C TYR A 199 10.33 -13.13 -4.43
N PHE A 200 9.48 -12.58 -5.29
CA PHE A 200 9.22 -11.14 -5.36
C PHE A 200 8.71 -10.59 -4.03
N VAL A 201 7.64 -11.15 -3.48
CA VAL A 201 7.06 -10.70 -2.21
C VAL A 201 8.09 -10.78 -1.09
N THR A 202 8.84 -11.88 -1.00
CA THR A 202 9.83 -12.04 0.06
C THR A 202 10.98 -11.05 -0.06
N THR A 203 11.61 -10.96 -1.23
CA THR A 203 12.86 -10.19 -1.38
C THR A 203 12.64 -8.71 -1.64
N LYS A 204 11.55 -8.35 -2.30
CA LYS A 204 11.28 -6.97 -2.73
C LYS A 204 10.30 -6.23 -1.82
N VAL A 205 9.52 -6.96 -1.02
CA VAL A 205 8.53 -6.35 -0.12
C VAL A 205 8.83 -6.68 1.34
N LEU A 206 8.79 -7.97 1.74
CA LEU A 206 8.89 -8.35 3.14
C LEU A 206 10.26 -8.01 3.76
N VAL A 207 11.37 -8.27 3.06
CA VAL A 207 12.70 -7.95 3.58
C VAL A 207 12.91 -6.43 3.70
N PRO A 208 12.68 -5.59 2.67
CA PRO A 208 12.78 -4.13 2.82
C PRO A 208 11.84 -3.55 3.87
N MET A 209 10.63 -4.09 4.02
CA MET A 209 9.66 -3.67 5.03
C MET A 209 10.23 -3.75 6.47
N LEU A 210 11.14 -4.68 6.75
CA LEU A 210 11.74 -4.83 8.07
C LEU A 210 12.63 -3.65 8.49
N THR A 211 13.01 -2.77 7.57
CA THR A 211 13.84 -1.60 7.89
C THR A 211 13.18 -0.64 8.89
N ILE A 212 11.85 -0.65 9.00
CA ILE A 212 11.11 0.14 10.00
C ILE A 212 11.52 -0.19 11.45
N TYR A 213 12.08 -1.38 11.68
CA TYR A 213 12.51 -1.81 13.01
C TYR A 213 13.95 -1.40 13.35
N LEU A 214 14.69 -0.86 12.38
CA LEU A 214 16.07 -0.43 12.58
C LEU A 214 16.12 0.89 13.37
N PRO A 215 17.15 1.09 14.20
CA PRO A 215 17.37 2.37 14.87
C PRO A 215 17.50 3.51 13.86
N GLY A 216 16.85 4.64 14.16
CA GLY A 216 16.90 5.83 13.31
C GLY A 216 16.24 5.62 11.93
N PHE A 217 15.29 4.68 11.83
CA PHE A 217 14.52 4.50 10.60
C PHE A 217 13.95 5.81 10.07
N HIS A 218 14.11 6.04 8.79
CA HIS A 218 13.38 7.07 8.04
C HIS A 218 13.33 6.65 6.58
N PRO A 219 12.15 6.68 5.92
CA PRO A 219 11.99 6.17 4.55
C PRO A 219 12.82 6.95 3.52
N ASN A 220 13.14 8.23 3.75
CA ASN A 220 14.00 9.02 2.88
C ASN A 220 15.47 8.60 2.88
N LYS A 221 15.89 7.66 3.73
CA LYS A 221 17.22 7.04 3.63
C LYS A 221 17.35 6.14 2.41
N VAL A 222 16.24 5.75 1.80
CA VAL A 222 16.23 5.03 0.52
C VAL A 222 16.09 6.04 -0.61
N ASP A 223 17.07 6.06 -1.51
CA ASP A 223 17.04 6.89 -2.70
C ASP A 223 16.07 6.30 -3.75
N ASP A 224 15.05 7.09 -4.07
CA ASP A 224 14.01 6.73 -5.05
C ASP A 224 14.05 7.59 -6.32
N THR A 225 15.09 8.41 -6.50
CA THR A 225 15.22 9.34 -7.65
C THR A 225 15.05 8.63 -8.99
N LYS A 226 15.61 7.41 -9.12
CA LYS A 226 15.47 6.59 -10.34
C LYS A 226 14.01 6.23 -10.70
N TYR A 227 13.11 6.17 -9.71
CA TYR A 227 11.70 5.84 -9.91
C TYR A 227 10.85 7.07 -10.20
N LEU A 228 11.26 8.23 -9.68
CA LEU A 228 10.54 9.49 -9.81
C LEU A 228 10.87 10.25 -11.11
N GLY A 229 11.83 9.76 -11.90
CA GLY A 229 12.25 10.41 -13.14
C GLY A 229 13.01 11.72 -12.92
N VAL A 230 13.45 12.00 -11.69
CA VAL A 230 14.30 13.14 -11.37
C VAL A 230 15.75 12.70 -11.65
N THR A 231 16.35 13.23 -12.71
CA THR A 231 17.79 13.12 -12.91
C THR A 231 18.48 13.96 -11.83
N ALA A 232 19.37 13.33 -11.08
CA ALA A 232 20.22 13.99 -10.09
C ALA A 232 21.14 15.04 -10.72
#